data_ecf5e113501bc313e66cbf2e3292b1ca
#
_entry.id   ecf5e113501bc313e66cbf2e3292b1ca
#
_cell.length_a   1.000
_cell.length_b   1.000
_cell.length_c   1.000
_cell.angle_alpha   90.00
_cell.angle_beta   90.00
_cell.angle_gamma   90.00
#
_symmetry.space_group_name_H-M   'P 1'
#
loop_
_entity.id
_entity.type
_entity.pdbx_description
1 polymer ?
#
loop_
_entity_poly.entity_id
_entity_poly.type
_entity_poly.pdbx_seq_one_letter_code
_entity_poly.pdbx_strand_id
1 'polypeptide(L)'
;MCKAMNRSFANVLFGAFGQVQQAQIGGEAKVYKAETIEGAAQVLEQASLVVVIPGYGMAVAQAQHKVRELYDLLKKRGITVKFAIHPVAGRMPGHMNVLLAEADIPYTDLVEMDEINPDMPQCDVALVVGANDVVNPAARTDKTSPIYGMPIIAADKARTVFAIKRSKNPGFAGIDNELYFSDRTWMLFGDAKSVIGELVKQLSGGSGMH
;
A
#
# COMPACT_ATOMS: atom_id res chain seq x y z
N MET A 1 5.89 -21.72 20.56
CA MET A 1 5.26 -20.69 19.74
C MET A 1 6.15 -20.25 18.58
N CYS A 2 7.32 -19.68 18.84
CA CYS A 2 8.24 -19.30 17.76
C CYS A 2 8.64 -20.48 16.88
N LYS A 3 8.83 -21.64 17.46
CA LYS A 3 9.16 -22.86 16.75
C LYS A 3 8.01 -23.35 15.85
N ALA A 4 6.76 -23.21 16.31
CA ALA A 4 5.58 -23.56 15.53
C ALA A 4 5.36 -22.60 14.36
N MET A 5 5.85 -21.36 14.45
CA MET A 5 5.79 -20.35 13.40
C MET A 5 7.02 -20.39 12.49
N ASN A 6 7.92 -21.34 12.75
CA ASN A 6 9.16 -21.51 12.00
C ASN A 6 10.04 -20.25 11.97
N ARG A 7 10.06 -19.53 13.10
CA ARG A 7 10.85 -18.30 13.26
C ARG A 7 11.62 -18.35 14.58
N SER A 8 12.83 -17.84 14.56
CA SER A 8 13.57 -17.63 15.79
C SER A 8 12.98 -16.45 16.56
N PHE A 9 13.13 -16.48 17.87
CA PHE A 9 12.71 -15.37 18.73
C PHE A 9 13.42 -14.06 18.33
N ALA A 10 14.69 -14.15 17.95
CA ALA A 10 15.46 -12.99 17.49
C ALA A 10 14.84 -12.34 16.25
N ASN A 11 14.35 -13.14 15.27
CA ASN A 11 13.71 -12.61 14.08
C ASN A 11 12.41 -11.86 14.38
N VAL A 12 11.65 -12.34 15.34
CA VAL A 12 10.42 -11.67 15.77
C VAL A 12 10.76 -10.36 16.46
N LEU A 13 11.78 -10.35 17.31
CA LEU A 13 12.22 -9.16 18.03
C LEU A 13 12.76 -8.08 17.06
N PHE A 14 13.63 -8.47 16.15
CA PHE A 14 14.22 -7.55 15.18
C PHE A 14 13.20 -7.03 14.15
N GLY A 15 12.20 -7.83 13.81
CA GLY A 15 11.11 -7.38 12.95
C GLY A 15 10.34 -6.19 13.55
N ALA A 16 10.22 -6.13 14.88
CA ALA A 16 9.56 -5.03 15.57
C ALA A 16 10.32 -3.71 15.47
N PHE A 17 11.58 -3.72 15.08
CA PHE A 17 12.42 -2.52 14.93
C PHE A 17 12.59 -2.10 13.46
N GLY A 18 11.69 -2.54 12.58
CA GLY A 18 11.75 -2.16 11.18
C GLY A 18 12.83 -2.85 10.37
N GLN A 19 13.37 -3.94 10.86
CA GLN A 19 14.36 -4.70 10.12
C GLN A 19 13.72 -5.66 9.13
N VAL A 20 14.51 -6.12 8.18
CA VAL A 20 14.08 -7.04 7.15
C VAL A 20 13.59 -8.36 7.77
N GLN A 21 12.38 -8.75 7.47
CA GLN A 21 11.81 -10.02 7.91
C GLN A 21 11.88 -11.04 6.77
N GLN A 22 12.43 -12.19 7.05
CA GLN A 22 12.47 -13.28 6.09
C GLN A 22 11.23 -14.16 6.25
N ALA A 23 10.54 -14.37 5.15
CA ALA A 23 9.49 -15.36 5.05
C ALA A 23 9.94 -16.46 4.09
N GLN A 24 9.93 -17.69 4.58
CA GLN A 24 10.23 -18.84 3.71
C GLN A 24 8.94 -19.33 3.07
N ILE A 25 8.90 -19.30 1.78
CA ILE A 25 7.78 -19.81 0.99
C ILE A 25 8.38 -20.65 -0.14
N GLY A 26 8.00 -21.91 -0.19
CA GLY A 26 8.41 -22.79 -1.29
C GLY A 26 9.92 -23.03 -1.43
N GLY A 27 10.67 -22.95 -0.35
CA GLY A 27 12.11 -23.23 -0.35
C GLY A 27 13.00 -22.05 -0.69
N GLU A 28 12.43 -20.93 -1.13
CA GLU A 28 13.16 -19.69 -1.35
C GLU A 28 12.84 -18.69 -0.25
N ALA A 29 13.88 -18.07 0.30
CA ALA A 29 13.70 -17.02 1.30
C ALA A 29 13.22 -15.74 0.63
N LYS A 30 11.97 -15.37 0.86
CA LYS A 30 11.43 -14.07 0.44
C LYS A 30 11.53 -13.10 1.62
N VAL A 31 11.94 -11.88 1.33
CA VAL A 31 12.28 -10.89 2.34
C VAL A 31 11.30 -9.71 2.23
N TYR A 32 10.59 -9.42 3.33
CA TYR A 32 9.82 -8.20 3.48
C TYR A 32 10.73 -7.10 4.02
N LYS A 33 10.67 -5.92 3.41
CA LYS A 33 11.28 -4.72 3.96
C LYS A 33 10.21 -3.93 4.69
N ALA A 34 10.44 -3.63 5.95
CA ALA A 34 9.55 -2.78 6.73
C ALA A 34 10.15 -1.38 6.87
N GLU A 35 9.32 -0.37 6.86
CA GLU A 35 9.71 1.02 7.04
C GLU A 35 9.02 1.59 8.27
N THR A 36 9.64 2.60 8.87
CA THR A 36 9.02 3.39 9.92
C THR A 36 8.09 4.43 9.30
N ILE A 37 7.12 4.88 10.08
CA ILE A 37 6.20 5.93 9.64
C ILE A 37 6.94 7.23 9.38
N GLU A 38 7.95 7.54 10.18
CA GLU A 38 8.80 8.72 9.99
C GLU A 38 9.56 8.67 8.66
N GLY A 39 10.16 7.52 8.34
CA GLY A 39 10.85 7.31 7.07
C GLY A 39 9.91 7.41 5.88
N ALA A 40 8.73 6.82 5.99
CA ALA A 40 7.70 6.92 4.95
C ALA A 40 7.24 8.36 4.74
N ALA A 41 7.04 9.11 5.82
CA ALA A 41 6.65 10.52 5.75
C ALA A 41 7.71 11.37 5.04
N GLN A 42 8.99 11.14 5.30
CA GLN A 42 10.08 11.84 4.63
C GLN A 42 10.09 11.59 3.14
N VAL A 43 9.86 10.36 2.71
CA VAL A 43 9.79 10.01 1.29
C VAL A 43 8.59 10.67 0.63
N LEU A 44 7.45 10.68 1.30
CA LEU A 44 6.23 11.34 0.80
C LEU A 44 6.43 12.85 0.63
N GLU A 45 7.14 13.50 1.55
CA GLU A 45 7.42 14.94 1.47
C GLU A 45 8.23 15.32 0.23
N GLN A 46 9.06 14.43 -0.24
CA GLN A 46 9.94 14.65 -1.39
C GLN A 46 9.32 14.21 -2.72
N ALA A 47 8.16 13.57 -2.68
CA ALA A 47 7.49 13.07 -3.88
C ALA A 47 6.86 14.21 -4.69
N SER A 48 6.81 14.04 -6.00
CA SER A 48 6.08 14.94 -6.89
C SER A 48 4.71 14.38 -7.27
N LEU A 49 4.64 13.06 -7.47
CA LEU A 49 3.41 12.36 -7.78
C LEU A 49 3.24 11.17 -6.84
N VAL A 50 2.14 11.15 -6.11
CA VAL A 50 1.73 10.05 -5.24
C VAL A 50 0.45 9.44 -5.78
N VAL A 51 0.45 8.13 -5.96
CA VAL A 51 -0.75 7.38 -6.36
C VAL A 51 -1.19 6.53 -5.18
N VAL A 52 -2.40 6.76 -4.70
CA VAL A 52 -3.01 5.98 -3.62
C VAL A 52 -3.84 4.86 -4.24
N ILE A 53 -3.59 3.63 -3.83
CA ILE A 53 -4.29 2.45 -4.32
C ILE A 53 -5.15 1.89 -3.19
N PRO A 54 -6.44 2.29 -3.12
CA PRO A 54 -7.32 1.82 -2.06
C PRO A 54 -7.81 0.41 -2.33
N GLY A 55 -8.02 -0.34 -1.26
CA GLY A 55 -8.56 -1.68 -1.33
C GLY A 55 -9.51 -1.97 -0.17
N TYR A 56 -9.92 -3.23 -0.07
CA TYR A 56 -10.89 -3.66 0.95
C TYR A 56 -10.42 -3.36 2.39
N GLY A 57 -9.13 -3.45 2.65
CA GLY A 57 -8.58 -3.14 3.97
C GLY A 57 -8.82 -1.69 4.39
N MET A 58 -8.86 -0.75 3.46
CA MET A 58 -9.25 0.63 3.75
C MET A 58 -10.70 0.70 4.23
N ALA A 59 -11.59 -0.04 3.57
CA ALA A 59 -13.01 -0.10 3.95
C ALA A 59 -13.20 -0.72 5.34
N VAL A 60 -12.51 -1.83 5.62
CA VAL A 60 -12.58 -2.52 6.91
C VAL A 60 -12.11 -1.63 8.05
N ALA A 61 -11.01 -0.91 7.84
CA ALA A 61 -10.45 0.00 8.82
C ALA A 61 -11.20 1.34 8.89
N GLN A 62 -12.10 1.61 7.94
CA GLN A 62 -12.76 2.90 7.77
C GLN A 62 -11.75 4.05 7.72
N ALA A 63 -10.70 3.85 6.93
CA ALA A 63 -9.58 4.76 6.84
C ALA A 63 -9.78 5.89 5.80
N GLN A 64 -10.90 5.91 5.08
CA GLN A 64 -11.14 6.86 4.00
C GLN A 64 -11.03 8.32 4.45
N HIS A 65 -11.46 8.64 5.66
CA HIS A 65 -11.37 10.00 6.20
C HIS A 65 -9.93 10.37 6.55
N LYS A 66 -9.13 9.43 7.03
CA LYS A 66 -7.70 9.66 7.29
C LYS A 66 -6.92 9.78 5.97
N VAL A 67 -7.30 9.02 4.96
CA VAL A 67 -6.75 9.15 3.62
C VAL A 67 -7.03 10.55 3.06
N ARG A 68 -8.22 11.10 3.32
CA ARG A 68 -8.56 12.48 2.93
C ARG A 68 -7.66 13.50 3.63
N GLU A 69 -7.39 13.33 4.92
CA GLU A 69 -6.47 14.22 5.66
C GLU A 69 -5.07 14.18 5.05
N LEU A 70 -4.58 12.97 4.73
CA LEU A 70 -3.30 12.80 4.06
C LEU A 70 -3.28 13.47 2.68
N TYR A 71 -4.34 13.28 1.92
CA TYR A 71 -4.52 13.91 0.61
C TYR A 71 -4.42 15.43 0.70
N ASP A 72 -5.12 16.05 1.66
CA ASP A 72 -5.10 17.50 1.84
C ASP A 72 -3.71 18.00 2.19
N LEU A 73 -3.00 17.29 3.08
CA LEU A 73 -1.62 17.66 3.47
C LEU A 73 -0.65 17.59 2.30
N LEU A 74 -0.72 16.53 1.52
CA LEU A 74 0.15 16.36 0.36
C LEU A 74 -0.13 17.44 -0.70
N LYS A 75 -1.39 17.75 -0.92
CA LYS A 75 -1.77 18.81 -1.86
C LYS A 75 -1.30 20.20 -1.41
N LYS A 76 -1.35 20.49 -0.13
CA LYS A 76 -0.82 21.75 0.43
C LYS A 76 0.67 21.91 0.15
N ARG A 77 1.40 20.81 0.07
CA ARG A 77 2.84 20.80 -0.21
C ARG A 77 3.16 20.88 -1.70
N GLY A 78 2.15 20.99 -2.55
CA GLY A 78 2.32 21.03 -4.00
C GLY A 78 2.51 19.66 -4.65
N ILE A 79 2.23 18.59 -3.93
CA ILE A 79 2.35 17.22 -4.43
C ILE A 79 1.06 16.83 -5.17
N THR A 80 1.20 16.26 -6.36
CA THR A 80 0.06 15.72 -7.09
C THR A 80 -0.33 14.38 -6.51
N VAL A 81 -1.61 14.23 -6.13
CA VAL A 81 -2.14 12.97 -5.57
C VAL A 81 -3.26 12.48 -6.45
N LYS A 82 -3.17 11.22 -6.87
CA LYS A 82 -4.22 10.54 -7.64
C LYS A 82 -4.57 9.23 -6.95
N PHE A 83 -5.80 8.77 -7.16
CA PHE A 83 -6.28 7.51 -6.64
C PHE A 83 -6.47 6.54 -7.80
N ALA A 84 -5.78 5.41 -7.74
CA ALA A 84 -5.90 4.36 -8.75
C ALA A 84 -7.01 3.40 -8.34
N ILE A 85 -8.07 3.35 -9.10
CA ILE A 85 -9.26 2.58 -8.78
C ILE A 85 -9.28 1.31 -9.63
N HIS A 86 -9.32 0.17 -8.98
CA HIS A 86 -9.50 -1.12 -9.62
C HIS A 86 -11.00 -1.47 -9.63
N PRO A 87 -11.54 -1.98 -10.76
CA PRO A 87 -12.98 -2.26 -10.88
C PRO A 87 -13.51 -3.24 -9.84
N VAL A 88 -12.68 -4.18 -9.38
CA VAL A 88 -13.09 -5.20 -8.40
C VAL A 88 -12.49 -4.97 -7.01
N ALA A 89 -11.93 -3.79 -6.76
CA ALA A 89 -11.43 -3.46 -5.41
C ALA A 89 -12.61 -3.40 -4.44
N GLY A 90 -12.44 -4.01 -3.27
CA GLY A 90 -13.48 -4.06 -2.25
C GLY A 90 -14.40 -5.27 -2.42
N ARG A 91 -15.66 -5.11 -2.07
CA ARG A 91 -16.67 -6.20 -2.05
C ARG A 91 -17.79 -6.02 -3.06
N MET A 92 -17.85 -4.87 -3.74
CA MET A 92 -18.87 -4.58 -4.73
C MET A 92 -18.32 -3.64 -5.79
N PRO A 93 -18.89 -3.61 -6.99
CA PRO A 93 -18.47 -2.66 -8.02
C PRO A 93 -18.61 -1.22 -7.53
N GLY A 94 -17.57 -0.41 -7.76
CA GLY A 94 -17.58 0.99 -7.34
C GLY A 94 -17.41 1.22 -5.84
N HIS A 95 -17.07 0.19 -5.06
CA HIS A 95 -16.94 0.29 -3.60
C HIS A 95 -15.97 1.41 -3.19
N MET A 96 -14.79 1.46 -3.80
CA MET A 96 -13.79 2.48 -3.48
C MET A 96 -14.24 3.88 -3.89
N ASN A 97 -14.93 3.98 -5.01
CA ASN A 97 -15.49 5.27 -5.46
C ASN A 97 -16.47 5.85 -4.43
N VAL A 98 -17.33 5.01 -3.89
CA VAL A 98 -18.30 5.42 -2.87
C VAL A 98 -17.61 5.86 -1.59
N LEU A 99 -16.63 5.11 -1.12
CA LEU A 99 -15.89 5.45 0.10
C LEU A 99 -15.11 6.77 -0.04
N LEU A 100 -14.47 6.97 -1.16
CA LEU A 100 -13.71 8.19 -1.42
C LEU A 100 -14.63 9.39 -1.62
N ALA A 101 -15.79 9.20 -2.23
CA ALA A 101 -16.82 10.24 -2.34
C ALA A 101 -17.37 10.61 -0.96
N GLU A 102 -17.55 9.63 -0.07
CA GLU A 102 -17.95 9.85 1.33
C GLU A 102 -16.93 10.71 2.08
N ALA A 103 -15.64 10.56 1.75
CA ALA A 103 -14.55 11.35 2.30
C ALA A 103 -14.34 12.69 1.56
N ASP A 104 -15.22 13.04 0.64
CA ASP A 104 -15.14 14.29 -0.17
C ASP A 104 -13.88 14.40 -1.04
N ILE A 105 -13.34 13.28 -1.49
CA ILE A 105 -12.24 13.29 -2.46
C ILE A 105 -12.80 13.71 -3.83
N PRO A 106 -12.19 14.71 -4.49
CA PRO A 106 -12.67 15.15 -5.81
C PRO A 106 -12.65 14.00 -6.83
N TYR A 107 -13.74 13.87 -7.57
CA TYR A 107 -13.89 12.82 -8.59
C TYR A 107 -12.79 12.89 -9.65
N THR A 108 -12.29 14.08 -9.94
CA THR A 108 -11.23 14.32 -10.93
C THR A 108 -9.90 13.66 -10.55
N ASP A 109 -9.69 13.38 -9.26
CA ASP A 109 -8.48 12.71 -8.77
C ASP A 109 -8.64 11.19 -8.67
N LEU A 110 -9.84 10.66 -8.95
CA LEU A 110 -10.11 9.22 -9.04
C LEU A 110 -9.85 8.77 -10.48
N VAL A 111 -8.80 7.97 -10.67
CA VAL A 111 -8.37 7.55 -12.00
C VAL A 111 -8.57 6.04 -12.14
N GLU A 112 -9.20 5.64 -13.23
CA GLU A 112 -9.39 4.23 -13.52
C GLU A 112 -8.05 3.53 -13.78
N MET A 113 -8.00 2.23 -13.51
CA MET A 113 -6.79 1.43 -13.65
C MET A 113 -6.13 1.58 -15.03
N ASP A 114 -6.93 1.52 -16.09
CA ASP A 114 -6.42 1.59 -17.47
C ASP A 114 -5.80 2.95 -17.80
N GLU A 115 -6.27 4.00 -17.15
CA GLU A 115 -5.76 5.35 -17.35
C GLU A 115 -4.50 5.62 -16.52
N ILE A 116 -4.41 5.05 -15.32
CA ILE A 116 -3.28 5.31 -14.41
C ILE A 116 -2.06 4.44 -14.72
N ASN A 117 -2.27 3.22 -15.21
CA ASN A 117 -1.16 2.29 -15.44
C ASN A 117 -0.05 2.85 -16.33
N PRO A 118 -0.34 3.58 -17.42
CA PRO A 118 0.72 4.22 -18.23
C PRO A 118 1.54 5.25 -17.47
N ASP A 119 0.97 5.85 -16.42
CA ASP A 119 1.63 6.89 -15.61
C ASP A 119 2.42 6.30 -14.43
N MET A 120 2.22 5.03 -14.10
CA MET A 120 2.87 4.41 -12.94
C MET A 120 4.39 4.45 -12.97
N PRO A 121 5.07 4.28 -14.13
CA PRO A 121 6.53 4.43 -14.16
C PRO A 121 7.04 5.81 -13.76
N GLN A 122 6.22 6.83 -13.85
CA GLN A 122 6.55 8.19 -13.45
C GLN A 122 6.12 8.50 -12.00
N CYS A 123 5.41 7.59 -11.36
CA CYS A 123 4.95 7.74 -9.99
C CYS A 123 6.14 7.64 -9.02
N ASP A 124 6.30 8.64 -8.16
CA ASP A 124 7.36 8.62 -7.15
C ASP A 124 7.03 7.66 -6.01
N VAL A 125 5.78 7.69 -5.54
CA VAL A 125 5.32 6.82 -4.45
C VAL A 125 3.96 6.25 -4.79
N ALA A 126 3.84 4.93 -4.74
CA ALA A 126 2.57 4.24 -4.77
C ALA A 126 2.23 3.81 -3.33
N LEU A 127 1.14 4.33 -2.80
CA LEU A 127 0.68 4.03 -1.45
C LEU A 127 -0.48 3.04 -1.51
N VAL A 128 -0.20 1.79 -1.19
CA VAL A 128 -1.20 0.71 -1.22
C VAL A 128 -1.91 0.66 0.13
N VAL A 129 -3.19 0.96 0.16
CA VAL A 129 -3.99 1.04 1.39
C VAL A 129 -4.97 -0.11 1.44
N GLY A 130 -4.55 -1.21 2.04
CA GLY A 130 -5.41 -2.38 2.23
C GLY A 130 -5.77 -3.14 0.96
N ALA A 131 -5.05 -2.94 -0.13
CA ALA A 131 -5.19 -3.72 -1.36
C ALA A 131 -4.20 -4.86 -1.37
N ASN A 132 -4.52 -5.95 -2.08
CA ASN A 132 -3.62 -7.09 -2.21
C ASN A 132 -3.67 -7.68 -3.62
N ASP A 133 -4.75 -8.39 -3.95
CA ASP A 133 -4.83 -9.12 -5.23
C ASP A 133 -4.79 -8.19 -6.44
N VAL A 134 -5.35 -7.00 -6.32
CA VAL A 134 -5.44 -6.00 -7.40
C VAL A 134 -4.08 -5.38 -7.78
N VAL A 135 -3.04 -5.63 -6.98
CA VAL A 135 -1.67 -5.18 -7.25
C VAL A 135 -0.68 -6.35 -7.34
N ASN A 136 -1.17 -7.57 -7.37
CA ASN A 136 -0.33 -8.76 -7.34
C ASN A 136 0.20 -9.10 -8.74
N PRO A 137 1.53 -9.02 -8.96
CA PRO A 137 2.13 -9.33 -10.26
C PRO A 137 1.89 -10.77 -10.74
N ALA A 138 1.53 -11.70 -9.85
CA ALA A 138 1.22 -13.09 -10.23
C ALA A 138 0.07 -13.17 -11.23
N ALA A 139 -0.80 -12.18 -11.28
CA ALA A 139 -1.86 -12.10 -12.28
C ALA A 139 -1.33 -12.02 -13.71
N ARG A 140 -0.09 -11.54 -13.88
CA ARG A 140 0.57 -11.42 -15.19
C ARG A 140 1.49 -12.61 -15.49
N THR A 141 2.14 -13.15 -14.48
CA THR A 141 3.32 -14.02 -14.64
C THR A 141 3.06 -15.48 -14.27
N ASP A 142 2.16 -15.74 -13.34
CA ASP A 142 1.92 -17.07 -12.81
C ASP A 142 0.66 -17.69 -13.40
N LYS A 143 0.84 -18.54 -14.43
CA LYS A 143 -0.25 -19.22 -15.10
C LYS A 143 -1.04 -20.18 -14.20
N THR A 144 -0.46 -20.58 -13.07
CA THR A 144 -1.11 -21.47 -12.10
C THR A 144 -1.90 -20.71 -11.05
N SER A 145 -1.77 -19.39 -11.00
CA SER A 145 -2.45 -18.56 -10.02
C SER A 145 -3.95 -18.44 -10.30
N PRO A 146 -4.81 -18.49 -9.26
CA PRO A 146 -6.25 -18.26 -9.43
C PRO A 146 -6.61 -16.90 -10.03
N ILE A 147 -5.70 -15.91 -9.91
CA ILE A 147 -5.93 -14.56 -10.44
C ILE A 147 -5.29 -14.34 -11.81
N TYR A 148 -4.68 -15.36 -12.40
CA TYR A 148 -4.00 -15.22 -13.69
C TYR A 148 -4.95 -14.66 -14.77
N GLY A 149 -4.46 -13.66 -15.48
CA GLY A 149 -5.23 -12.97 -16.50
C GLY A 149 -6.07 -11.82 -16.00
N MET A 150 -6.17 -11.62 -14.68
CA MET A 150 -6.87 -10.46 -14.14
C MET A 150 -6.02 -9.20 -14.38
N PRO A 151 -6.61 -8.12 -14.94
CA PRO A 151 -5.91 -6.86 -15.00
C PRO A 151 -5.60 -6.35 -13.59
N ILE A 152 -4.42 -5.78 -13.40
CA ILE A 152 -3.99 -5.24 -12.11
C ILE A 152 -3.44 -3.82 -12.26
N ILE A 153 -3.41 -3.09 -11.15
CA ILE A 153 -2.74 -1.80 -11.07
C ILE A 153 -1.23 -2.05 -11.02
N ALA A 154 -0.48 -1.36 -11.87
CA ALA A 154 0.96 -1.58 -12.04
C ALA A 154 1.79 -0.90 -10.94
N ALA A 155 1.46 -1.17 -9.67
CA ALA A 155 2.17 -0.58 -8.53
C ALA A 155 3.66 -0.91 -8.54
N ASP A 156 4.04 -2.05 -9.08
CA ASP A 156 5.43 -2.50 -9.22
C ASP A 156 6.28 -1.60 -10.11
N LYS A 157 5.66 -0.75 -10.92
CA LYS A 157 6.34 0.20 -11.80
C LYS A 157 6.70 1.52 -11.10
N ALA A 158 6.08 1.82 -9.96
CA ALA A 158 6.40 3.02 -9.20
C ALA A 158 7.83 2.96 -8.64
N ARG A 159 8.42 4.12 -8.40
CA ARG A 159 9.79 4.21 -7.87
C ARG A 159 9.88 3.66 -6.46
N THR A 160 8.89 3.96 -5.63
CA THR A 160 8.79 3.45 -4.26
C THR A 160 7.34 3.04 -4.00
N VAL A 161 7.17 1.91 -3.32
CA VAL A 161 5.85 1.40 -2.94
C VAL A 161 5.79 1.28 -1.42
N PHE A 162 4.80 1.91 -0.80
CA PHE A 162 4.48 1.67 0.59
C PHE A 162 3.18 0.88 0.67
N ALA A 163 3.26 -0.32 1.23
CA ALA A 163 2.10 -1.19 1.36
C ALA A 163 1.65 -1.24 2.82
N ILE A 164 0.45 -0.76 3.07
CA ILE A 164 -0.14 -0.76 4.41
C ILE A 164 -0.99 -2.00 4.56
N LYS A 165 -0.58 -2.90 5.46
CA LYS A 165 -1.30 -4.13 5.77
C LYS A 165 -1.25 -4.41 7.26
N ARG A 166 -2.30 -5.07 7.77
CA ARG A 166 -2.35 -5.52 9.16
C ARG A 166 -1.34 -6.64 9.43
N SER A 167 -1.15 -7.51 8.44
CA SER A 167 -0.33 -8.71 8.59
C SER A 167 0.23 -9.16 7.24
N LYS A 168 1.04 -10.19 7.28
CA LYS A 168 1.60 -10.82 6.09
C LYS A 168 0.62 -11.74 5.38
N ASN A 169 -0.57 -11.93 5.93
CA ASN A 169 -1.54 -12.86 5.39
C ASN A 169 -1.93 -12.49 3.94
N PRO A 170 -2.12 -13.49 3.08
CA PRO A 170 -2.55 -13.23 1.71
C PRO A 170 -3.95 -12.64 1.66
N GLY A 171 -4.32 -12.08 0.50
CA GLY A 171 -5.63 -11.52 0.28
C GLY A 171 -6.71 -12.58 0.08
N PHE A 172 -7.85 -12.17 -0.48
CA PHE A 172 -9.01 -13.04 -0.69
C PHE A 172 -8.69 -14.31 -1.51
N ALA A 173 -7.81 -14.17 -2.51
CA ALA A 173 -7.41 -15.30 -3.35
C ALA A 173 -6.48 -16.30 -2.63
N GLY A 174 -6.00 -15.97 -1.43
CA GLY A 174 -5.15 -16.86 -0.65
C GLY A 174 -3.75 -17.06 -1.19
N ILE A 175 -3.27 -16.17 -2.05
CA ILE A 175 -1.96 -16.25 -2.69
C ILE A 175 -1.03 -15.15 -2.19
N ASP A 176 0.26 -15.46 -2.16
CA ASP A 176 1.27 -14.49 -1.78
C ASP A 176 1.43 -13.42 -2.85
N ASN A 177 1.74 -12.22 -2.44
CA ASN A 177 1.93 -11.09 -3.33
C ASN A 177 3.42 -10.78 -3.49
N GLU A 178 3.96 -11.06 -4.67
CA GLU A 178 5.36 -10.81 -4.97
C GLU A 178 5.73 -9.32 -4.94
N LEU A 179 4.77 -8.43 -5.10
CA LEU A 179 5.00 -7.00 -4.96
C LEU A 179 5.61 -6.67 -3.60
N TYR A 180 5.16 -7.33 -2.55
CA TYR A 180 5.61 -7.05 -1.18
C TYR A 180 7.04 -7.50 -0.91
N PHE A 181 7.61 -8.31 -1.78
CA PHE A 181 9.00 -8.75 -1.71
C PHE A 181 9.93 -7.98 -2.66
N SER A 182 9.38 -7.04 -3.41
CA SER A 182 10.15 -6.22 -4.35
C SER A 182 11.15 -5.32 -3.61
N ASP A 183 12.27 -5.04 -4.25
CA ASP A 183 13.28 -4.12 -3.71
C ASP A 183 12.76 -2.69 -3.54
N ARG A 184 11.70 -2.34 -4.23
CA ARG A 184 11.08 -1.01 -4.19
C ARG A 184 9.95 -0.90 -3.18
N THR A 185 9.53 -2.01 -2.58
CA THR A 185 8.38 -2.06 -1.69
C THR A 185 8.81 -2.09 -0.24
N TRP A 186 8.21 -1.20 0.54
CA TRP A 186 8.39 -1.11 1.98
C TRP A 186 7.05 -1.33 2.66
N MET A 187 7.02 -2.20 3.65
CA MET A 187 5.79 -2.54 4.36
C MET A 187 5.57 -1.60 5.53
N LEU A 188 4.35 -1.12 5.68
CA LEU A 188 3.89 -0.38 6.85
C LEU A 188 2.84 -1.25 7.55
N PHE A 189 3.28 -2.06 8.50
CA PHE A 189 2.38 -2.98 9.20
C PHE A 189 1.53 -2.24 10.23
N GLY A 190 0.25 -2.48 10.19
CA GLY A 190 -0.71 -1.92 11.11
C GLY A 190 -2.08 -1.75 10.48
N ASP A 191 -3.02 -1.30 11.30
CA ASP A 191 -4.34 -0.92 10.83
C ASP A 191 -4.23 0.31 9.92
N ALA A 192 -4.91 0.30 8.78
CA ALA A 192 -4.79 1.36 7.78
C ALA A 192 -5.13 2.74 8.38
N LYS A 193 -6.19 2.83 9.19
CA LYS A 193 -6.58 4.08 9.84
C LYS A 193 -5.49 4.59 10.77
N SER A 194 -4.88 3.72 11.57
CA SER A 194 -3.82 4.08 12.51
C SER A 194 -2.54 4.51 11.78
N VAL A 195 -2.12 3.74 10.77
CA VAL A 195 -0.91 4.04 10.00
C VAL A 195 -1.05 5.37 9.26
N ILE A 196 -2.15 5.58 8.57
CA ILE A 196 -2.41 6.84 7.86
C ILE A 196 -2.50 7.99 8.85
N GLY A 197 -3.14 7.79 10.00
CA GLY A 197 -3.22 8.80 11.06
C GLY A 197 -1.85 9.21 11.58
N GLU A 198 -0.94 8.27 11.76
CA GLU A 198 0.43 8.57 12.17
C GLU A 198 1.22 9.29 11.06
N LEU A 199 1.03 8.92 9.80
CA LEU A 199 1.61 9.64 8.66
C LEU A 199 1.15 11.10 8.63
N VAL A 200 -0.14 11.33 8.85
CA VAL A 200 -0.72 12.68 8.93
C VAL A 200 -0.06 13.48 10.05
N LYS A 201 0.13 12.89 11.22
CA LYS A 201 0.80 13.55 12.35
C LYS A 201 2.24 13.92 12.02
N GLN A 202 2.99 13.01 11.41
CA GLN A 202 4.38 13.27 11.03
C GLN A 202 4.48 14.38 9.98
N LEU A 203 3.61 14.37 9.00
CA LEU A 203 3.59 15.40 7.96
C LEU A 203 3.13 16.76 8.47
N SER A 204 2.21 16.80 9.45
CA SER A 204 1.73 18.05 10.05
C SER A 204 2.70 18.57 11.10
N GLY A 205 3.38 17.71 11.86
CA GLY A 205 4.35 18.09 12.89
C GLY A 205 5.64 18.70 12.34
N GLY A 206 6.02 18.33 11.12
CA GLY A 206 7.22 18.85 10.46
C GLY A 206 7.13 20.34 10.07
N SER A 207 5.96 20.94 10.14
CA SER A 207 5.77 22.36 9.83
C SER A 207 5.72 23.25 11.07
N GLY A 208 5.87 22.69 12.26
CA GLY A 208 5.68 23.39 13.51
C GLY A 208 6.95 23.73 14.29
N MET A 209 8.14 23.45 13.74
CA MET A 209 9.38 23.76 14.42
C MET A 209 10.32 24.59 13.54
N HIS A 210 9.95 25.83 13.32
CA HIS A 210 10.91 26.88 12.94
C HIS A 210 10.37 28.23 13.38
#